data_ff54028025bdc6336db4a69fed3d7294
#
_entry.id   ff54028025bdc6336db4a69fed3d7294
#
_cell.length_a   1.000
_cell.length_b   1.000
_cell.length_c   1.000
_cell.angle_alpha   90.00
_cell.angle_beta   90.00
_cell.angle_gamma   90.00
#
_symmetry.space_group_name_H-M   'P 1'
#
loop_
_entity.id
_entity.type
_entity.pdbx_description
1 polymer ?
#
loop_
_entity_poly.entity_id
_entity_poly.type
_entity_poly.pdbx_seq_one_letter_code
_entity_poly.pdbx_strand_id
1 'polypeptide(L)'
;MAAMRETTGAEERTQDQSTTATRTARKPRATARTRTKTSAKTSGAMPPTAIAAKEPNLFGRITILDVRPDAQDAVFPARVELGEPFTVSAQVFLEGRATVSATAVLKNPRGRVMARVPMTQTNTGLDTWTAMLQAGSPTDLTPWDEGFADMLGQLGNWKVAIEGWADTYTDWVLDATARVNADAASADAEGAIVRGSEILTRWAATRDAGLDAAQRKVLRETAKQMLDATIPTVERVAIAQIDEIAALHTTNPLRDGLTASRDRVFHVERPKSSFSAWYQFFPRSEGATVNERGELTPGTLRTAVSGLERAKGEGITIPYLPAVF
;
A
#
# COMPACT_ATOMS: atom_id res chain seq x y z
N MET A 1 -44.04 -19.48 -36.15
CA MET A 1 -43.68 -20.13 -37.43
C MET A 1 -42.20 -20.38 -37.36
N ALA A 2 -41.91 -21.56 -37.11
CA ALA A 2 -41.18 -22.62 -37.82
C ALA A 2 -39.69 -22.38 -37.79
N ALA A 3 -38.94 -23.13 -37.09
CA ALA A 3 -38.68 -24.57 -36.99
C ALA A 3 -37.29 -24.94 -37.55
N MET A 4 -36.50 -25.56 -36.67
CA MET A 4 -35.79 -26.85 -36.85
C MET A 4 -34.74 -26.97 -37.95
N ARG A 5 -33.53 -27.47 -37.66
CA ARG A 5 -33.04 -28.86 -37.42
C ARG A 5 -31.52 -28.83 -37.33
N GLU A 6 -30.85 -29.34 -36.33
CA GLU A 6 -30.33 -30.70 -36.11
C GLU A 6 -29.61 -31.37 -37.26
N THR A 7 -28.38 -31.79 -37.01
CA THR A 7 -27.74 -33.12 -37.26
C THR A 7 -26.27 -33.04 -36.86
N THR A 8 -25.77 -33.71 -35.80
CA THR A 8 -25.40 -35.13 -35.58
C THR A 8 -24.34 -35.72 -36.52
N GLY A 9 -23.32 -36.29 -35.94
CA GLY A 9 -22.35 -37.25 -36.49
C GLY A 9 -20.98 -37.07 -35.86
N ALA A 10 -20.48 -37.69 -34.85
CA ALA A 10 -20.25 -39.09 -34.41
C ALA A 10 -19.23 -39.88 -35.25
N GLU A 11 -18.40 -40.55 -34.47
CA GLU A 11 -17.52 -41.72 -34.78
C GLU A 11 -16.09 -41.40 -35.23
N GLU A 12 -15.09 -42.15 -34.88
CA GLU A 12 -14.75 -43.22 -33.92
C GLU A 12 -13.30 -43.66 -34.20
N ARG A 13 -12.59 -44.08 -33.13
CA ARG A 13 -11.52 -45.09 -33.07
C ARG A 13 -10.27 -44.92 -33.95
N THR A 14 -9.08 -45.30 -33.42
CA THR A 14 -8.57 -46.54 -32.93
C THR A 14 -7.16 -46.35 -32.33
N GLN A 15 -6.89 -46.87 -31.19
CA GLN A 15 -5.88 -47.80 -30.70
C GLN A 15 -4.66 -48.06 -31.62
N ASP A 16 -3.42 -48.10 -31.13
CA ASP A 16 -2.82 -49.32 -30.57
C ASP A 16 -1.34 -49.11 -30.09
N GLN A 17 -1.06 -49.73 -28.96
CA GLN A 17 0.07 -50.53 -28.48
C GLN A 17 1.52 -50.03 -28.51
N SER A 18 2.06 -49.84 -27.33
CA SER A 18 3.00 -50.68 -26.60
C SER A 18 4.41 -50.90 -27.19
N THR A 19 5.41 -50.59 -26.47
CA THR A 19 6.43 -51.59 -26.11
C THR A 19 7.32 -51.15 -24.92
N THR A 20 7.41 -52.02 -23.98
CA THR A 20 8.23 -52.10 -22.77
C THR A 20 9.69 -52.29 -23.09
N ALA A 21 10.58 -51.63 -22.37
CA ALA A 21 11.93 -52.14 -22.16
C ALA A 21 12.49 -51.68 -20.80
N THR A 22 12.50 -52.62 -19.89
CA THR A 22 13.18 -52.65 -18.61
C THR A 22 14.68 -52.85 -18.82
N ARG A 23 15.55 -52.08 -18.12
CA ARG A 23 16.90 -52.62 -17.79
C ARG A 23 17.55 -51.88 -16.59
N THR A 24 17.48 -52.56 -15.48
CA THR A 24 18.49 -52.89 -14.44
C THR A 24 19.58 -51.87 -14.07
N ALA A 25 19.63 -51.75 -12.78
CA ALA A 25 20.57 -51.13 -11.85
C ALA A 25 22.06 -51.40 -12.08
N ARG A 26 22.88 -50.41 -11.66
CA ARG A 26 24.19 -50.69 -11.05
C ARG A 26 24.65 -49.53 -10.16
N LYS A 27 24.76 -49.76 -8.85
CA LYS A 27 25.65 -49.05 -7.92
C LYS A 27 27.11 -49.52 -8.15
N PRO A 28 28.13 -48.71 -7.90
CA PRO A 28 29.12 -49.02 -6.88
C PRO A 28 29.53 -47.79 -6.05
N ARG A 29 29.57 -47.99 -4.75
CA ARG A 29 30.69 -48.31 -3.85
C ARG A 29 31.62 -47.13 -3.50
N ALA A 30 31.56 -46.82 -2.21
CA ALA A 30 32.37 -45.87 -1.48
C ALA A 30 33.88 -46.21 -1.53
N THR A 31 34.69 -45.13 -1.56
CA THR A 31 36.06 -45.21 -1.02
C THR A 31 36.28 -43.96 -0.13
N ALA A 32 36.60 -44.28 1.11
CA ALA A 32 37.12 -43.36 2.11
C ALA A 32 38.61 -43.10 1.86
N ARG A 33 39.03 -41.83 2.04
CA ARG A 33 40.42 -41.55 2.45
C ARG A 33 40.59 -40.14 3.04
N THR A 34 40.76 -40.15 4.34
CA THR A 34 41.92 -39.61 5.12
C THR A 34 42.06 -38.09 5.31
N ARG A 35 41.95 -37.75 6.58
CA ARG A 35 42.25 -36.50 7.27
C ARG A 35 43.62 -35.93 6.90
N THR A 36 43.69 -34.62 6.76
CA THR A 36 44.85 -33.84 7.19
C THR A 36 44.39 -32.60 7.95
N LYS A 37 44.75 -32.50 9.22
CA LYS A 37 44.64 -31.33 10.05
C LYS A 37 45.75 -30.37 9.68
N THR A 38 45.44 -29.12 9.40
CA THR A 38 46.41 -28.04 9.54
C THR A 38 45.72 -26.86 10.22
N SER A 39 46.15 -26.57 11.44
CA SER A 39 45.73 -25.40 12.20
C SER A 39 46.56 -24.21 11.72
N ALA A 40 45.85 -23.11 11.43
CA ALA A 40 46.46 -21.79 11.41
C ALA A 40 45.48 -20.82 12.11
N LYS A 41 45.86 -20.39 13.31
CA LYS A 41 45.31 -19.24 14.01
C LYS A 41 45.62 -17.99 13.21
N THR A 42 44.57 -17.26 12.79
CA THR A 42 44.71 -15.84 12.49
C THR A 42 43.52 -15.13 13.14
N SER A 43 43.82 -14.37 14.17
CA SER A 43 42.92 -13.44 14.80
C SER A 43 42.66 -12.29 13.81
N GLY A 44 41.46 -12.28 13.22
CA GLY A 44 40.95 -11.14 12.49
C GLY A 44 39.73 -10.61 13.25
N ALA A 45 39.78 -9.38 13.72
CA ALA A 45 38.68 -8.70 14.32
C ALA A 45 37.51 -8.65 13.35
N MET A 46 36.36 -9.20 13.74
CA MET A 46 35.11 -9.03 13.01
C MET A 46 34.77 -7.53 12.94
N PRO A 47 34.41 -7.02 11.74
CA PRO A 47 33.81 -5.70 11.66
C PRO A 47 32.50 -5.67 12.46
N PRO A 48 32.09 -4.50 13.00
CA PRO A 48 30.85 -4.41 13.76
C PRO A 48 29.67 -4.84 12.88
N THR A 49 28.96 -5.81 13.38
CA THR A 49 27.74 -6.36 12.74
C THR A 49 26.79 -5.19 12.50
N ALA A 50 26.63 -4.80 11.24
CA ALA A 50 25.52 -3.97 10.83
C ALA A 50 24.25 -4.61 11.40
N ILE A 51 23.50 -3.85 12.19
CA ILE A 51 22.18 -4.25 12.68
C ILE A 51 21.37 -4.55 11.43
N ALA A 52 21.23 -5.83 11.10
CA ALA A 52 20.41 -6.29 10.00
C ALA A 52 19.01 -5.70 10.24
N ALA A 53 18.56 -4.84 9.36
CA ALA A 53 17.18 -4.40 9.35
C ALA A 53 16.33 -5.67 9.40
N LYS A 54 15.51 -5.80 10.46
CA LYS A 54 14.64 -6.97 10.66
C LYS A 54 13.80 -7.08 9.41
N GLU A 55 14.08 -8.09 8.59
CA GLU A 55 13.26 -8.42 7.42
C GLU A 55 11.80 -8.48 7.87
N PRO A 56 10.86 -7.85 7.14
CA PRO A 56 9.45 -7.95 7.49
C PRO A 56 9.07 -9.43 7.53
N ASN A 57 8.34 -9.81 8.56
CA ASN A 57 7.95 -11.21 8.77
C ASN A 57 6.96 -11.60 7.64
N LEU A 58 7.48 -12.15 6.55
CA LEU A 58 6.72 -12.53 5.36
C LEU A 58 5.75 -13.69 5.61
N PHE A 59 5.89 -14.37 6.78
CA PHE A 59 5.06 -15.51 7.21
C PHE A 59 4.39 -15.19 8.54
N GLY A 60 3.88 -13.97 8.71
CA GLY A 60 3.05 -13.62 9.84
C GLY A 60 1.72 -14.37 9.83
N ARG A 61 1.02 -14.38 10.96
CA ARG A 61 -0.33 -14.98 11.06
C ARG A 61 -1.36 -14.25 10.20
N ILE A 62 -1.10 -12.99 9.86
CA ILE A 62 -1.96 -12.19 8.99
C ILE A 62 -1.52 -12.39 7.55
N THR A 63 -2.44 -12.85 6.72
CA THR A 63 -2.20 -13.00 5.28
C THR A 63 -2.53 -11.71 4.56
N ILE A 64 -1.60 -11.24 3.72
CA ILE A 64 -1.75 -10.02 2.91
C ILE A 64 -1.50 -10.38 1.46
N LEU A 65 -2.53 -10.28 0.62
CA LEU A 65 -2.51 -10.64 -0.80
C LEU A 65 -3.03 -9.48 -1.66
N ASP A 66 -2.82 -9.58 -2.95
CA ASP A 66 -3.37 -8.70 -4.00
C ASP A 66 -3.21 -7.20 -3.69
N VAL A 67 -2.02 -6.82 -3.21
CA VAL A 67 -1.72 -5.41 -2.90
C VAL A 67 -1.66 -4.59 -4.18
N ARG A 68 -2.53 -3.58 -4.29
CA ARG A 68 -2.61 -2.65 -5.43
C ARG A 68 -2.33 -1.21 -5.00
N PRO A 69 -1.81 -0.32 -5.86
CA PRO A 69 -1.55 -0.55 -7.28
C PRO A 69 -0.38 -1.52 -7.50
N ASP A 70 -0.60 -2.49 -8.37
CA ASP A 70 0.43 -3.40 -8.82
C ASP A 70 0.38 -3.46 -10.34
N ALA A 71 1.50 -3.40 -10.97
CA ALA A 71 1.61 -3.66 -12.39
C ALA A 71 1.61 -5.18 -12.59
N GLN A 72 0.41 -5.77 -12.66
CA GLN A 72 0.27 -7.18 -12.98
C GLN A 72 0.93 -7.44 -14.33
N ASP A 73 1.85 -8.40 -14.36
CA ASP A 73 2.59 -8.82 -15.56
C ASP A 73 3.44 -7.72 -16.21
N ALA A 74 3.64 -6.59 -15.55
CA ALA A 74 4.20 -5.45 -16.21
C ALA A 74 5.70 -5.31 -15.96
N VAL A 75 6.38 -5.14 -17.05
CA VAL A 75 7.73 -4.59 -17.10
C VAL A 75 7.76 -3.17 -16.48
N PHE A 76 6.59 -2.50 -16.44
CA PHE A 76 6.46 -1.12 -15.94
C PHE A 76 5.59 -1.06 -14.69
N PRO A 77 5.98 -0.26 -13.66
CA PRO A 77 5.16 -0.05 -12.47
C PRO A 77 3.85 0.68 -12.83
N ALA A 78 2.84 0.50 -11.97
CA ALA A 78 1.63 1.32 -12.04
C ALA A 78 1.99 2.81 -11.94
N ARG A 79 1.18 3.68 -12.57
CA ARG A 79 1.43 5.12 -12.61
C ARG A 79 0.34 5.88 -11.88
N VAL A 80 0.73 6.91 -11.16
CA VAL A 80 -0.17 7.88 -10.53
C VAL A 80 0.39 9.28 -10.75
N GLU A 81 -0.46 10.30 -10.74
CA GLU A 81 -0.02 11.68 -10.87
C GLU A 81 0.36 12.26 -9.50
N LEU A 82 1.33 13.16 -9.51
CA LEU A 82 1.75 13.87 -8.32
C LEU A 82 0.58 14.70 -7.76
N GLY A 83 0.28 14.48 -6.48
CA GLY A 83 -0.77 15.22 -5.79
C GLY A 83 -2.20 14.75 -6.07
N GLU A 84 -2.40 13.76 -6.94
CA GLU A 84 -3.71 13.16 -7.13
C GLU A 84 -3.96 12.02 -6.14
N PRO A 85 -5.19 11.93 -5.58
CA PRO A 85 -5.57 10.81 -4.73
C PRO A 85 -5.74 9.54 -5.56
N PHE A 86 -5.20 8.43 -5.06
CA PHE A 86 -5.35 7.13 -5.67
C PHE A 86 -5.74 6.07 -4.64
N THR A 87 -6.47 5.06 -5.09
CA THR A 87 -6.91 3.97 -4.22
C THR A 87 -5.82 2.92 -4.07
N VAL A 88 -5.54 2.56 -2.84
CA VAL A 88 -4.75 1.38 -2.49
C VAL A 88 -5.70 0.32 -1.97
N SER A 89 -5.53 -0.92 -2.43
CA SER A 89 -6.32 -2.06 -1.96
C SER A 89 -5.45 -3.27 -1.66
N ALA A 90 -5.93 -4.14 -0.79
CA ALA A 90 -5.33 -5.44 -0.50
C ALA A 90 -6.38 -6.39 0.07
N GLN A 91 -6.13 -7.69 -0.04
CA GLN A 91 -6.84 -8.68 0.76
C GLN A 91 -6.03 -8.91 2.04
N VAL A 92 -6.66 -8.67 3.19
CA VAL A 92 -6.02 -8.82 4.50
C VAL A 92 -6.93 -9.64 5.41
N PHE A 93 -6.46 -10.81 5.83
CA PHE A 93 -7.23 -11.72 6.65
C PHE A 93 -6.37 -12.55 7.61
N LEU A 94 -7.02 -13.11 8.61
CA LEU A 94 -6.46 -14.01 9.60
C LEU A 94 -7.36 -15.23 9.71
N GLU A 95 -6.80 -16.42 9.81
CA GLU A 95 -7.57 -17.61 10.12
C GLU A 95 -8.15 -17.54 11.53
N GLY A 96 -9.46 -17.80 11.65
CA GLY A 96 -10.17 -17.80 12.93
C GLY A 96 -11.21 -16.70 13.04
N ARG A 97 -11.48 -16.26 14.27
CA ARG A 97 -12.53 -15.27 14.58
C ARG A 97 -12.00 -13.89 14.99
N ALA A 98 -10.68 -13.76 15.07
CA ALA A 98 -10.09 -12.49 15.51
C ALA A 98 -10.30 -11.41 14.46
N THR A 99 -10.64 -10.22 14.92
CA THR A 99 -10.75 -9.02 14.08
C THR A 99 -9.37 -8.64 13.56
N VAL A 100 -9.32 -8.26 12.30
CA VAL A 100 -8.10 -7.78 11.63
C VAL A 100 -8.26 -6.29 11.37
N SER A 101 -7.17 -5.55 11.51
CA SER A 101 -7.07 -4.18 11.04
C SER A 101 -5.85 -4.01 10.13
N ALA A 102 -5.92 -3.04 9.23
CA ALA A 102 -4.87 -2.81 8.25
C ALA A 102 -4.54 -1.31 8.08
N THR A 103 -3.31 -1.02 7.70
CA THR A 103 -2.82 0.32 7.39
C THR A 103 -2.00 0.29 6.10
N ALA A 104 -2.26 1.22 5.21
CA ALA A 104 -1.42 1.47 4.05
C ALA A 104 -0.28 2.42 4.41
N VAL A 105 0.95 2.03 4.10
CA VAL A 105 2.18 2.77 4.39
C VAL A 105 2.77 3.29 3.10
N LEU A 106 2.79 4.60 2.93
CA LEU A 106 3.35 5.28 1.76
C LEU A 106 4.79 5.69 2.04
N LYS A 107 5.70 5.35 1.12
CA LYS A 107 7.12 5.70 1.18
C LYS A 107 7.54 6.46 -0.08
N ASN A 108 8.30 7.52 0.11
CA ASN A 108 8.85 8.30 -1.01
C ASN A 108 10.00 7.55 -1.72
N PRO A 109 10.54 8.07 -2.85
CA PRO A 109 11.65 7.44 -3.58
C PRO A 109 12.91 7.18 -2.73
N ARG A 110 13.11 7.96 -1.66
CA ARG A 110 14.23 7.80 -0.72
C ARG A 110 13.94 6.75 0.37
N GLY A 111 12.77 6.09 0.33
CA GLY A 111 12.35 5.08 1.31
C GLY A 111 11.82 5.65 2.64
N ARG A 112 11.68 6.97 2.76
CA ARG A 112 11.09 7.60 3.96
C ARG A 112 9.58 7.40 3.96
N VAL A 113 9.03 7.00 5.10
CA VAL A 113 7.58 6.93 5.32
C VAL A 113 7.01 8.35 5.31
N MET A 114 6.06 8.59 4.42
CA MET A 114 5.38 9.86 4.24
C MET A 114 3.99 9.87 4.86
N ALA A 115 3.29 8.73 4.80
CA ALA A 115 1.96 8.59 5.38
C ALA A 115 1.72 7.16 5.87
N ARG A 116 0.85 7.05 6.88
CA ARG A 116 0.24 5.82 7.37
C ARG A 116 -1.26 6.06 7.42
N VAL A 117 -2.01 5.42 6.55
CA VAL A 117 -3.45 5.63 6.42
C VAL A 117 -4.18 4.36 6.79
N PRO A 118 -5.05 4.38 7.81
CA PRO A 118 -5.91 3.25 8.14
C PRO A 118 -6.72 2.81 6.92
N MET A 119 -6.84 1.51 6.73
CA MET A 119 -7.65 0.94 5.66
C MET A 119 -9.04 0.59 6.18
N THR A 120 -10.02 0.66 5.32
CA THR A 120 -11.39 0.23 5.60
C THR A 120 -11.69 -1.05 4.85
N GLN A 121 -12.31 -2.02 5.51
CA GLN A 121 -12.79 -3.24 4.86
C GLN A 121 -14.02 -2.89 4.01
N THR A 122 -13.89 -2.98 2.70
CA THR A 122 -14.94 -2.63 1.74
C THR A 122 -15.70 -3.85 1.23
N ASN A 123 -15.12 -5.04 1.34
CA ASN A 123 -15.79 -6.29 1.02
C ASN A 123 -15.39 -7.36 2.04
N THR A 124 -16.32 -7.72 2.92
CA THR A 124 -16.11 -8.73 3.96
C THR A 124 -16.07 -10.16 3.40
N GLY A 125 -16.73 -10.43 2.27
CA GLY A 125 -16.72 -11.75 1.65
C GLY A 125 -15.42 -12.09 0.93
N LEU A 126 -14.64 -11.07 0.56
CA LEU A 126 -13.34 -11.20 -0.10
C LEU A 126 -12.19 -10.64 0.74
N ASP A 127 -12.45 -10.26 1.97
CA ASP A 127 -11.48 -9.62 2.87
C ASP A 127 -10.72 -8.45 2.23
N THR A 128 -11.43 -7.68 1.39
CA THR A 128 -10.84 -6.57 0.64
C THR A 128 -10.85 -5.31 1.49
N TRP A 129 -9.67 -4.74 1.64
CA TRP A 129 -9.42 -3.49 2.36
C TRP A 129 -8.97 -2.41 1.39
N THR A 130 -9.39 -1.16 1.62
CA THR A 130 -9.03 -0.02 0.78
C THR A 130 -8.63 1.19 1.61
N ALA A 131 -7.75 2.01 1.05
CA ALA A 131 -7.43 3.34 1.55
C ALA A 131 -7.19 4.29 0.38
N MET A 132 -7.43 5.58 0.61
CA MET A 132 -7.05 6.64 -0.31
C MET A 132 -5.70 7.20 0.12
N LEU A 133 -4.74 7.21 -0.80
CA LEU A 133 -3.42 7.80 -0.62
C LEU A 133 -3.18 8.93 -1.63
N GLN A 134 -2.24 9.80 -1.31
CA GLN A 134 -1.80 10.87 -2.19
C GLN A 134 -0.27 10.95 -2.14
N ALA A 135 0.38 10.89 -3.28
CA ALA A 135 1.82 11.01 -3.38
C ALA A 135 2.22 12.45 -3.64
N GLY A 136 2.84 13.10 -2.64
CA GLY A 136 3.23 14.50 -2.72
C GLY A 136 2.07 15.49 -2.64
N SER A 137 2.33 16.73 -3.02
CA SER A 137 1.33 17.80 -3.04
C SER A 137 0.97 18.18 -4.47
N PRO A 138 -0.30 18.48 -4.76
CA PRO A 138 -0.71 18.95 -6.08
C PRO A 138 -0.10 20.35 -6.30
N THR A 139 0.83 20.44 -7.24
CA THR A 139 1.47 21.71 -7.60
C THR A 139 1.65 21.75 -9.11
N ASP A 140 0.96 22.66 -9.76
CA ASP A 140 1.11 22.92 -11.19
C ASP A 140 2.19 24.02 -11.37
N LEU A 141 3.45 23.62 -11.17
CA LEU A 141 4.59 24.53 -11.28
C LEU A 141 5.24 24.44 -12.66
N THR A 142 5.62 25.59 -13.19
CA THR A 142 6.45 25.67 -14.39
C THR A 142 7.95 25.74 -14.00
N PRO A 143 8.89 25.51 -14.92
CA PRO A 143 10.34 25.58 -14.65
C PRO A 143 10.82 26.92 -14.07
N TRP A 144 10.00 27.98 -14.16
CA TRP A 144 10.30 29.32 -13.70
C TRP A 144 9.73 29.61 -12.31
N ASP A 145 8.91 28.72 -11.76
CA ASP A 145 8.26 28.91 -10.48
C ASP A 145 9.17 28.46 -9.33
N GLU A 146 9.11 29.18 -8.21
CA GLU A 146 9.75 28.77 -6.98
C GLU A 146 9.17 27.42 -6.52
N GLY A 147 10.04 26.49 -6.13
CA GLY A 147 9.63 25.14 -5.71
C GLY A 147 9.52 24.10 -6.85
N PHE A 148 9.73 24.49 -8.12
CA PHE A 148 9.72 23.53 -9.23
C PHE A 148 10.75 22.40 -9.04
N ALA A 149 11.95 22.70 -8.55
CA ALA A 149 12.97 21.71 -8.25
C ALA A 149 12.53 20.73 -7.14
N ASP A 150 11.82 21.23 -6.13
CA ASP A 150 11.27 20.40 -5.05
C ASP A 150 10.14 19.51 -5.56
N MET A 151 9.31 20.02 -6.46
CA MET A 151 8.29 19.21 -7.15
C MET A 151 8.95 18.08 -7.94
N LEU A 152 9.99 18.36 -8.74
CA LEU A 152 10.73 17.33 -9.47
C LEU A 152 11.35 16.29 -8.55
N GLY A 153 11.79 16.68 -7.35
CA GLY A 153 12.31 15.77 -6.33
C GLY A 153 11.28 14.82 -5.74
N GLN A 154 9.98 15.05 -6.00
CA GLN A 154 8.88 14.18 -5.59
C GLN A 154 8.46 13.18 -6.69
N LEU A 155 8.94 13.34 -7.92
CA LEU A 155 8.66 12.42 -9.01
C LEU A 155 9.47 11.12 -8.89
N GLY A 156 9.02 10.07 -9.57
CA GLY A 156 9.74 8.81 -9.67
C GLY A 156 9.11 7.67 -8.87
N ASN A 157 9.92 6.70 -8.49
CA ASN A 157 9.44 5.44 -7.92
C ASN A 157 9.14 5.56 -6.42
N TRP A 158 7.88 5.63 -6.09
CA TRP A 158 7.36 5.53 -4.73
C TRP A 158 7.03 4.09 -4.39
N LYS A 159 6.75 3.82 -3.12
CA LYS A 159 6.42 2.50 -2.63
C LYS A 159 5.22 2.55 -1.71
N VAL A 160 4.42 1.50 -1.78
CA VAL A 160 3.35 1.23 -0.83
C VAL A 160 3.55 -0.15 -0.21
N ALA A 161 3.31 -0.26 1.07
CA ALA A 161 3.24 -1.52 1.79
C ALA A 161 1.97 -1.54 2.65
N ILE A 162 1.43 -2.72 2.90
CA ILE A 162 0.29 -2.92 3.79
C ILE A 162 0.81 -3.54 5.08
N GLU A 163 0.44 -2.97 6.20
CA GLU A 163 0.61 -3.52 7.53
C GLU A 163 -0.73 -4.05 8.02
N GLY A 164 -0.80 -5.31 8.41
CA GLY A 164 -1.97 -5.95 8.98
C GLY A 164 -1.67 -6.48 10.38
N TRP A 165 -2.63 -6.43 11.30
CA TRP A 165 -2.49 -6.95 12.67
C TRP A 165 -3.82 -7.44 13.22
N ALA A 166 -3.76 -8.30 14.25
CA ALA A 166 -4.94 -8.68 15.01
C ALA A 166 -5.35 -7.52 15.92
N ASP A 167 -6.59 -7.05 15.76
CA ASP A 167 -7.14 -5.94 16.50
C ASP A 167 -7.74 -6.41 17.82
N THR A 168 -6.87 -6.71 18.76
CA THR A 168 -7.23 -7.24 20.07
C THR A 168 -8.12 -6.29 20.87
N TYR A 169 -7.99 -4.97 20.66
CA TYR A 169 -8.83 -4.00 21.33
C TYR A 169 -10.29 -4.07 20.81
N THR A 170 -10.48 -4.06 19.48
CA THR A 170 -11.82 -4.19 18.89
C THR A 170 -12.46 -5.53 19.24
N ASP A 171 -11.71 -6.65 19.16
CA ASP A 171 -12.21 -7.96 19.59
C ASP A 171 -12.69 -7.95 21.04
N TRP A 172 -11.91 -7.33 21.92
CA TRP A 172 -12.27 -7.20 23.31
C TRP A 172 -13.52 -6.34 23.50
N VAL A 173 -13.63 -5.19 22.83
CA VAL A 173 -14.82 -4.31 22.93
C VAL A 173 -16.09 -5.08 22.55
N LEU A 174 -16.05 -5.84 21.46
CA LEU A 174 -17.19 -6.64 21.00
C LEU A 174 -17.55 -7.73 21.99
N ASP A 175 -16.57 -8.50 22.48
CA ASP A 175 -16.77 -9.57 23.46
C ASP A 175 -17.28 -9.03 24.81
N ALA A 176 -16.65 -7.97 25.35
CA ALA A 176 -17.04 -7.38 26.61
C ALA A 176 -18.45 -6.77 26.57
N THR A 177 -18.78 -6.06 25.48
CA THR A 177 -20.11 -5.50 25.29
C THR A 177 -21.17 -6.61 25.21
N ALA A 178 -20.90 -7.68 24.48
CA ALA A 178 -21.83 -8.82 24.37
C ALA A 178 -22.08 -9.49 25.73
N ARG A 179 -21.00 -9.73 26.53
CA ARG A 179 -21.09 -10.37 27.85
C ARG A 179 -21.85 -9.51 28.85
N VAL A 180 -21.55 -8.20 28.90
CA VAL A 180 -22.22 -7.26 29.80
C VAL A 180 -23.68 -7.10 29.44
N ASN A 181 -24.03 -7.10 28.16
CA ASN A 181 -25.43 -7.05 27.71
C ASN A 181 -26.20 -8.35 28.02
N ALA A 182 -25.54 -9.49 28.06
CA ALA A 182 -26.13 -10.77 28.40
C ALA A 182 -26.43 -10.87 29.92
N ASP A 183 -25.44 -10.60 30.77
CA ASP A 183 -25.53 -10.56 32.22
C ASP A 183 -24.38 -9.74 32.82
N ALA A 184 -24.63 -8.48 33.16
CA ALA A 184 -23.66 -7.57 33.72
C ALA A 184 -23.12 -7.98 35.10
N ALA A 185 -23.82 -8.85 35.84
CA ALA A 185 -23.40 -9.35 37.14
C ALA A 185 -22.62 -10.66 37.04
N SER A 186 -22.46 -11.21 35.86
CA SER A 186 -21.77 -12.51 35.68
C SER A 186 -20.25 -12.41 35.92
N ALA A 187 -19.66 -13.52 36.34
CA ALA A 187 -18.22 -13.66 36.43
C ALA A 187 -17.52 -13.52 35.04
N ASP A 188 -18.24 -13.84 33.96
CA ASP A 188 -17.76 -13.68 32.58
C ASP A 188 -17.65 -12.23 32.18
N ALA A 189 -18.62 -11.39 32.56
CA ALA A 189 -18.57 -9.93 32.35
C ALA A 189 -17.40 -9.30 33.14
N GLU A 190 -17.24 -9.65 34.40
CA GLU A 190 -16.14 -9.19 35.22
C GLU A 190 -14.78 -9.64 34.65
N GLY A 191 -14.66 -10.88 34.21
CA GLY A 191 -13.46 -11.40 33.53
C GLY A 191 -13.16 -10.66 32.22
N ALA A 192 -14.18 -10.18 31.50
CA ALA A 192 -13.97 -9.35 30.29
C ALA A 192 -13.41 -7.97 30.64
N ILE A 193 -13.85 -7.36 31.74
CA ILE A 193 -13.31 -6.08 32.23
C ILE A 193 -11.85 -6.20 32.62
N VAL A 194 -11.48 -7.22 33.37
CA VAL A 194 -10.09 -7.50 33.75
C VAL A 194 -9.22 -7.62 32.48
N ARG A 195 -9.65 -8.41 31.49
CA ARG A 195 -8.92 -8.52 30.21
C ARG A 195 -8.76 -7.17 29.51
N GLY A 196 -9.79 -6.32 29.50
CA GLY A 196 -9.73 -4.97 28.92
C GLY A 196 -8.69 -4.10 29.60
N SER A 197 -8.66 -4.09 30.93
CA SER A 197 -7.64 -3.40 31.70
C SER A 197 -6.23 -3.88 31.38
N GLU A 198 -6.02 -5.17 31.22
CA GLU A 198 -4.74 -5.76 30.80
C GLU A 198 -4.35 -5.31 29.39
N ILE A 199 -5.30 -5.28 28.43
CA ILE A 199 -5.08 -4.81 27.07
C ILE A 199 -4.65 -3.35 27.05
N LEU A 200 -5.36 -2.44 27.76
CA LEU A 200 -5.01 -1.02 27.85
C LEU A 200 -3.66 -0.81 28.51
N THR A 201 -3.34 -1.57 29.58
CA THR A 201 -2.05 -1.51 30.27
C THR A 201 -0.91 -1.94 29.33
N ARG A 202 -1.11 -3.04 28.59
CA ARG A 202 -0.15 -3.52 27.60
C ARG A 202 0.03 -2.51 26.47
N TRP A 203 -1.04 -1.91 25.97
CA TRP A 203 -0.99 -0.88 24.95
C TRP A 203 -0.18 0.33 25.42
N ALA A 204 -0.42 0.83 26.64
CA ALA A 204 0.34 1.89 27.25
C ALA A 204 1.85 1.56 27.44
N ALA A 205 2.19 0.27 27.58
CA ALA A 205 3.57 -0.19 27.73
C ALA A 205 4.31 -0.42 26.40
N THR A 206 3.56 -0.58 25.28
CA THR A 206 4.12 -0.88 23.97
C THR A 206 4.94 0.31 23.44
N ARG A 207 6.23 0.08 23.17
CA ARG A 207 7.15 1.15 22.72
C ARG A 207 6.83 1.61 21.29
N ASP A 208 6.52 0.67 20.43
CA ASP A 208 6.34 0.92 19.00
C ASP A 208 4.91 1.39 18.62
N ALA A 209 4.05 1.62 19.62
CA ALA A 209 2.70 2.14 19.39
C ALA A 209 2.68 3.65 19.06
N GLY A 210 3.82 4.34 19.13
CA GLY A 210 3.90 5.77 18.80
C GLY A 210 3.21 6.71 19.80
N LEU A 211 2.86 6.20 20.99
CA LEU A 211 2.16 6.95 22.05
C LEU A 211 3.10 7.93 22.77
N ASP A 212 2.64 9.13 23.04
CA ASP A 212 3.29 10.09 23.92
C ASP A 212 3.04 9.79 25.41
N ALA A 213 3.63 10.59 26.31
CA ALA A 213 3.53 10.38 27.75
C ALA A 213 2.10 10.61 28.27
N ALA A 214 1.38 11.58 27.73
CA ALA A 214 0.00 11.90 28.12
C ALA A 214 -0.94 10.77 27.71
N GLN A 215 -0.84 10.31 26.46
CA GLN A 215 -1.60 9.20 25.92
C GLN A 215 -1.38 7.91 26.72
N ARG A 216 -0.12 7.59 27.06
CA ARG A 216 0.20 6.45 27.94
C ARG A 216 -0.41 6.59 29.33
N LYS A 217 -0.49 7.82 29.85
CA LYS A 217 -1.12 8.10 31.13
C LYS A 217 -2.62 7.85 31.06
N VAL A 218 -3.30 8.36 30.04
CA VAL A 218 -4.73 8.13 29.81
C VAL A 218 -5.04 6.63 29.78
N LEU A 219 -4.34 5.85 28.97
CA LEU A 219 -4.57 4.40 28.90
C LEU A 219 -4.40 3.70 30.25
N ARG A 220 -3.39 4.08 31.06
CA ARG A 220 -3.16 3.47 32.38
C ARG A 220 -4.25 3.89 33.40
N GLU A 221 -4.70 5.14 33.36
CA GLU A 221 -5.73 5.63 34.26
C GLU A 221 -7.08 5.01 33.92
N THR A 222 -7.41 4.90 32.61
CA THR A 222 -8.59 4.19 32.15
C THR A 222 -8.56 2.71 32.58
N ALA A 223 -7.44 2.02 32.37
CA ALA A 223 -7.27 0.63 32.79
C ALA A 223 -7.50 0.46 34.30
N LYS A 224 -7.04 1.43 35.11
CA LYS A 224 -7.24 1.41 36.56
C LYS A 224 -8.68 1.69 36.96
N GLN A 225 -9.35 2.64 36.31
CA GLN A 225 -10.77 2.94 36.56
C GLN A 225 -11.67 1.75 36.22
N MET A 226 -11.36 1.00 35.15
CA MET A 226 -12.08 -0.22 34.80
C MET A 226 -12.09 -1.28 35.91
N LEU A 227 -11.08 -1.29 36.79
CA LEU A 227 -10.98 -2.25 37.90
C LEU A 227 -11.67 -1.75 39.18
N ASP A 228 -12.26 -0.53 39.19
CA ASP A 228 -12.98 0.00 40.32
C ASP A 228 -14.37 -0.65 40.41
N ALA A 229 -14.56 -1.57 41.36
CA ALA A 229 -15.81 -2.28 41.59
C ALA A 229 -16.94 -1.39 42.08
N THR A 230 -16.69 -0.11 42.47
CA THR A 230 -17.74 0.83 42.84
C THR A 230 -18.47 1.39 41.61
N ILE A 231 -17.87 1.27 40.41
CA ILE A 231 -18.46 1.68 39.15
C ILE A 231 -19.27 0.51 38.56
N PRO A 232 -20.50 0.74 38.08
CA PRO A 232 -21.29 -0.30 37.42
C PRO A 232 -20.57 -0.95 36.25
N THR A 233 -20.71 -2.25 36.07
CA THR A 233 -20.00 -3.06 35.04
C THR A 233 -20.22 -2.48 33.62
N VAL A 234 -21.41 -2.01 33.29
CA VAL A 234 -21.73 -1.37 32.00
C VAL A 234 -20.88 -0.12 31.79
N GLU A 235 -20.76 0.73 32.80
CA GLU A 235 -20.01 1.97 32.75
C GLU A 235 -18.50 1.70 32.63
N ARG A 236 -17.97 0.64 33.29
CA ARG A 236 -16.56 0.25 33.21
C ARG A 236 -16.14 -0.15 31.79
N VAL A 237 -17.03 -0.78 31.01
CA VAL A 237 -16.79 -1.06 29.60
C VAL A 237 -16.86 0.23 28.75
N ALA A 238 -17.82 1.12 29.06
CA ALA A 238 -17.97 2.40 28.36
C ALA A 238 -16.78 3.35 28.56
N ILE A 239 -16.17 3.37 29.77
CA ILE A 239 -14.99 4.18 30.09
C ILE A 239 -13.82 3.83 29.13
N ALA A 240 -13.67 2.59 28.70
CA ALA A 240 -12.63 2.20 27.76
C ALA A 240 -12.95 2.55 26.30
N GLN A 241 -14.13 3.06 26.01
CA GLN A 241 -14.60 3.41 24.66
C GLN A 241 -14.85 4.92 24.48
N ILE A 242 -14.35 5.75 25.37
CA ILE A 242 -14.42 7.21 25.25
C ILE A 242 -13.70 7.69 23.98
N ASP A 243 -14.11 8.84 23.47
CA ASP A 243 -13.59 9.42 22.21
C ASP A 243 -12.07 9.50 22.18
N GLU A 244 -11.44 9.78 23.33
CA GLU A 244 -9.98 9.87 23.44
C GLU A 244 -9.30 8.51 23.16
N ILE A 245 -9.84 7.42 23.72
CA ILE A 245 -9.34 6.06 23.44
C ILE A 245 -9.64 5.64 22.00
N ALA A 246 -10.83 5.97 21.49
CA ALA A 246 -11.19 5.69 20.10
C ALA A 246 -10.28 6.42 19.10
N ALA A 247 -9.92 7.67 19.38
CA ALA A 247 -8.95 8.43 18.59
C ALA A 247 -7.56 7.80 18.65
N LEU A 248 -7.11 7.34 19.82
CA LEU A 248 -5.85 6.61 19.97
C LEU A 248 -5.85 5.29 19.19
N HIS A 249 -6.96 4.55 19.22
CA HIS A 249 -7.10 3.32 18.45
C HIS A 249 -6.98 3.56 16.93
N THR A 250 -7.51 4.67 16.46
CA THR A 250 -7.40 5.04 15.03
C THR A 250 -5.99 5.45 14.65
N THR A 251 -5.30 6.24 15.50
CA THR A 251 -4.00 6.84 15.14
C THR A 251 -2.79 6.00 15.57
N ASN A 252 -2.88 5.37 16.72
CA ASN A 252 -1.79 4.66 17.40
C ASN A 252 -2.24 3.29 17.94
N PRO A 253 -2.83 2.41 17.13
CA PRO A 253 -3.41 1.15 17.61
C PRO A 253 -2.38 0.21 18.24
N LEU A 254 -2.87 -0.66 19.14
CA LEU A 254 -2.12 -1.83 19.58
C LEU A 254 -2.09 -2.86 18.44
N ARG A 255 -0.90 -3.12 17.89
CA ARG A 255 -0.72 -3.95 16.70
C ARG A 255 -0.18 -5.33 17.07
N ASP A 256 -1.08 -6.23 17.42
CA ASP A 256 -0.70 -7.59 17.80
C ASP A 256 -0.44 -8.47 16.56
N GLY A 257 0.70 -9.14 16.55
CA GLY A 257 1.07 -10.01 15.43
C GLY A 257 1.29 -9.28 14.10
N LEU A 258 1.78 -8.03 14.16
CA LEU A 258 2.01 -7.18 12.99
C LEU A 258 2.74 -7.93 11.89
N THR A 259 2.12 -7.96 10.71
CA THR A 259 2.67 -8.48 9.46
C THR A 259 2.71 -7.35 8.45
N ALA A 260 3.79 -7.22 7.70
CA ALA A 260 3.91 -6.25 6.62
C ALA A 260 4.07 -6.96 5.27
N SER A 261 3.40 -6.46 4.24
CA SER A 261 3.63 -6.91 2.87
C SER A 261 5.00 -6.47 2.36
N ARG A 262 5.43 -7.04 1.24
CA ARG A 262 6.54 -6.46 0.47
C ARG A 262 6.14 -5.09 -0.07
N ASP A 263 7.14 -4.21 -0.23
CA ASP A 263 6.95 -2.93 -0.90
C ASP A 263 6.51 -3.15 -2.35
N ARG A 264 5.41 -2.52 -2.75
CA ARG A 264 4.96 -2.41 -4.14
C ARG A 264 5.41 -1.08 -4.70
N VAL A 265 6.10 -1.12 -5.83
CA VAL A 265 6.61 0.08 -6.49
C VAL A 265 5.56 0.60 -7.46
N PHE A 266 5.33 1.90 -7.44
CA PHE A 266 4.55 2.62 -8.43
C PHE A 266 5.29 3.90 -8.82
N HIS A 267 5.01 4.41 -10.02
CA HIS A 267 5.69 5.59 -10.55
C HIS A 267 4.81 6.83 -10.42
N VAL A 268 5.34 7.86 -9.77
CA VAL A 268 4.69 9.17 -9.65
C VAL A 268 5.16 10.05 -10.79
N GLU A 269 4.21 10.38 -11.66
CA GLU A 269 4.40 11.24 -12.83
C GLU A 269 4.16 12.71 -12.46
N ARG A 270 4.59 13.62 -13.35
CA ARG A 270 4.26 15.03 -13.24
C ARG A 270 2.75 15.27 -13.29
N PRO A 271 2.25 16.38 -12.72
CA PRO A 271 0.85 16.77 -12.86
C PRO A 271 0.42 16.82 -14.34
N LYS A 272 -0.82 16.43 -14.61
CA LYS A 272 -1.41 16.35 -15.98
C LYS A 272 -0.67 15.40 -16.93
N SER A 273 0.00 14.38 -16.43
CA SER A 273 0.72 13.40 -17.28
C SER A 273 -0.22 12.43 -17.99
N SER A 274 -1.39 12.16 -17.43
CA SER A 274 -2.43 11.29 -17.99
C SER A 274 -3.29 11.99 -19.04
N PHE A 275 -3.20 13.31 -19.15
CA PHE A 275 -3.94 14.11 -20.12
C PHE A 275 -3.03 14.97 -20.97
N SER A 276 -3.24 14.97 -22.31
CA SER A 276 -2.55 15.89 -23.20
C SER A 276 -3.49 16.37 -24.29
N ALA A 277 -3.56 17.69 -24.46
CA ALA A 277 -4.22 18.36 -25.58
C ALA A 277 -3.13 18.89 -26.52
N TRP A 278 -3.17 18.44 -27.75
CA TRP A 278 -2.16 18.78 -28.76
C TRP A 278 -2.72 19.84 -29.72
N TYR A 279 -1.89 20.82 -30.04
CA TYR A 279 -2.20 21.84 -31.05
C TYR A 279 -1.02 22.01 -32.01
N GLN A 280 -1.29 21.75 -33.27
CA GLN A 280 -0.30 21.94 -34.33
C GLN A 280 -0.51 23.27 -35.02
N PHE A 281 0.54 24.05 -35.15
CA PHE A 281 0.55 25.25 -35.97
C PHE A 281 1.92 25.50 -36.60
N PHE A 282 1.92 26.27 -37.69
CA PHE A 282 3.16 26.60 -38.40
C PHE A 282 3.66 27.97 -37.95
N PRO A 283 4.84 28.08 -37.31
CA PRO A 283 5.39 29.39 -36.87
C PRO A 283 5.50 30.42 -37.99
N ARG A 284 5.73 29.96 -39.23
CA ARG A 284 5.80 30.85 -40.40
C ARG A 284 4.45 31.43 -40.80
N SER A 285 3.34 30.88 -40.39
CA SER A 285 1.99 31.40 -40.60
C SER A 285 1.55 32.36 -39.49
N GLU A 286 2.04 32.14 -38.25
CA GLU A 286 1.71 33.00 -37.11
C GLU A 286 2.42 34.37 -37.21
N GLY A 287 1.62 35.42 -37.35
CA GLY A 287 2.13 36.80 -37.55
C GLY A 287 2.70 37.06 -38.96
N ALA A 288 2.37 36.19 -39.91
CA ALA A 288 2.65 36.49 -41.32
C ALA A 288 1.81 37.69 -41.79
N THR A 289 2.39 38.56 -42.59
CA THR A 289 1.75 39.74 -43.12
C THR A 289 1.86 39.82 -44.64
N VAL A 290 0.86 40.42 -45.29
CA VAL A 290 0.89 40.72 -46.72
C VAL A 290 0.85 42.21 -46.88
N ASN A 291 1.80 42.78 -47.61
CA ASN A 291 1.85 44.21 -47.89
C ASN A 291 0.87 44.62 -49.01
N GLU A 292 0.72 45.92 -49.26
CA GLU A 292 -0.18 46.45 -50.28
C GLU A 292 0.16 45.97 -51.71
N ARG A 293 1.37 45.46 -51.95
CA ARG A 293 1.82 44.89 -53.22
C ARG A 293 1.59 43.39 -53.34
N GLY A 294 0.98 42.77 -52.32
CA GLY A 294 0.73 41.31 -52.28
C GLY A 294 1.95 40.49 -51.91
N GLU A 295 3.05 41.09 -51.41
CA GLU A 295 4.24 40.38 -51.00
C GLU A 295 4.05 39.84 -49.58
N LEU A 296 4.29 38.52 -49.41
CA LEU A 296 4.16 37.79 -48.14
C LEU A 296 5.44 37.93 -47.32
N THR A 297 5.33 38.47 -46.11
CA THR A 297 6.36 38.36 -45.09
C THR A 297 6.00 37.24 -44.12
N PRO A 298 6.75 36.11 -44.06
CA PRO A 298 6.44 35.02 -43.20
C PRO A 298 6.66 35.38 -41.73
N GLY A 299 5.89 34.73 -40.85
CA GLY A 299 6.09 34.80 -39.42
C GLY A 299 7.41 34.17 -38.98
N THR A 300 7.81 34.44 -37.76
CA THR A 300 9.02 33.97 -37.12
C THR A 300 8.67 33.27 -35.81
N LEU A 301 9.63 32.58 -35.18
CA LEU A 301 9.43 32.02 -33.84
C LEU A 301 9.05 33.10 -32.81
N ARG A 302 9.50 34.36 -33.02
CA ARG A 302 9.15 35.46 -32.12
C ARG A 302 7.67 35.88 -32.30
N THR A 303 7.14 35.91 -33.52
CA THR A 303 5.73 36.20 -33.77
C THR A 303 4.82 35.06 -33.37
N ALA A 304 5.34 33.82 -33.36
CA ALA A 304 4.61 32.65 -32.95
C ALA A 304 4.31 32.58 -31.44
N VAL A 305 4.95 33.41 -30.61
CA VAL A 305 4.70 33.48 -29.17
C VAL A 305 3.22 33.77 -28.87
N SER A 306 2.59 34.68 -29.61
CA SER A 306 1.17 34.99 -29.46
C SER A 306 0.26 33.78 -29.72
N GLY A 307 0.63 32.93 -30.67
CA GLY A 307 -0.06 31.66 -30.94
C GLY A 307 0.06 30.65 -29.77
N LEU A 308 1.23 30.61 -29.13
CA LEU A 308 1.46 29.77 -27.95
C LEU A 308 0.66 30.29 -26.74
N GLU A 309 0.60 31.59 -26.53
CA GLU A 309 -0.19 32.21 -25.46
C GLU A 309 -1.69 31.90 -25.63
N ARG A 310 -2.20 32.02 -26.86
CA ARG A 310 -3.58 31.67 -27.19
C ARG A 310 -3.83 30.18 -26.91
N ALA A 311 -2.98 29.29 -27.42
CA ALA A 311 -3.10 27.85 -27.18
C ALA A 311 -3.10 27.51 -25.69
N LYS A 312 -2.23 28.14 -24.90
CA LYS A 312 -2.22 27.99 -23.42
C LYS A 312 -3.55 28.43 -22.82
N GLY A 313 -4.12 29.54 -23.27
CA GLY A 313 -5.43 30.04 -22.79
C GLY A 313 -6.59 29.10 -23.12
N GLU A 314 -6.48 28.30 -24.17
CA GLU A 314 -7.44 27.27 -24.59
C GLU A 314 -7.21 25.91 -23.88
N GLY A 315 -6.24 25.82 -23.00
CA GLY A 315 -5.93 24.58 -22.25
C GLY A 315 -5.06 23.59 -23.00
N ILE A 316 -4.43 24.00 -24.10
CA ILE A 316 -3.48 23.17 -24.84
C ILE A 316 -2.21 22.98 -23.98
N THR A 317 -1.79 21.72 -23.84
CA THR A 317 -0.63 21.36 -23.03
C THR A 317 0.63 21.07 -23.86
N ILE A 318 0.46 20.69 -25.14
CA ILE A 318 1.58 20.30 -26.02
C ILE A 318 1.43 21.01 -27.37
N PRO A 319 2.18 22.10 -27.64
CA PRO A 319 2.28 22.66 -28.98
C PRO A 319 3.19 21.80 -29.85
N TYR A 320 2.74 21.46 -31.04
CA TYR A 320 3.53 20.80 -32.06
C TYR A 320 3.90 21.76 -33.16
N LEU A 321 5.19 22.04 -33.33
CA LEU A 321 5.75 22.98 -34.29
C LEU A 321 6.45 22.22 -35.41
N PRO A 322 5.78 21.88 -36.51
CA PRO A 322 6.45 21.24 -37.64
C PRO A 322 7.27 22.24 -38.44
N ALA A 323 8.29 21.76 -39.12
CA ALA A 323 9.11 22.55 -40.07
C ALA A 323 9.68 23.87 -39.48
N VAL A 324 10.36 23.76 -38.33
CA VAL A 324 11.06 24.86 -37.69
C VAL A 324 12.47 25.14 -38.25
N PHE A 325 12.93 24.33 -39.20
CA PHE A 325 14.21 24.42 -39.88
C PHE A 325 14.09 25.03 -41.27
#